data_09a8a8dead514e90e8684d65eb51afe0
#
_entry.id   09a8a8dead514e90e8684d65eb51afe0
#
_cell.length_a   1.000
_cell.length_b   1.000
_cell.length_c   1.000
_cell.angle_alpha   90.00
_cell.angle_beta   90.00
_cell.angle_gamma   90.00
#
_symmetry.space_group_name_H-M   'P 1'
#
loop_
_entity.id
_entity.type
_entity.pdbx_description
1 polymer ?
#
loop_
_entity_poly.entity_id
_entity_poly.type
_entity_poly.pdbx_seq_one_letter_code
_entity_poly.pdbx_strand_id
1 'polypeptide(L)'
;MSTRSGANGSLVGGSRGRLLLSVAVGWFLVLGMRFVLPALLPTISNEFDLTEASAGFAVTVLWVTYAAMQFPTGLAVDRVGERLLLVASAVLSGLALLTYWVAPTFTLVLVATGLFGLGTGLYGPSRGTLLSRTFTDREGAAFGTVLGAGSVGAAALPLLATLVAAVYGWRAAMVAVVPLFALVAIVLWMTVPPRDDGTHEGPGVRRTVRRLVASFHDRRIVLAVTGATLMLFGFQALTAFLVTYLHQVKHLSTGTAGAILSGLFVVGALSQAGGGLVADRFGQSRTLAAIAIVSVPPLLALPNLDGRLALAVVGSLTGVRMSVGPLINAYIVGTLPDDVEGTAWGLLRTGFFAIGSLGSTVVGVLATMALFDEAFYLLAALTVLAAVIFLTLPARARPSGAS
;
A
#
# COMPACT_ATOMS: atom_id res chain seq x y z
N MET A 1 4.34 26.78 43.61
CA MET A 1 3.65 25.51 43.52
C MET A 1 2.51 25.67 42.51
N SER A 2 2.77 25.34 41.24
CA SER A 2 1.78 25.36 40.17
C SER A 2 1.63 23.91 39.70
N THR A 3 0.54 23.29 40.06
CA THR A 3 0.12 21.93 39.68
C THR A 3 -0.17 21.92 38.18
N ARG A 4 0.78 21.41 37.39
CA ARG A 4 0.51 21.01 36.00
C ARG A 4 -0.44 19.82 36.08
N SER A 5 -1.72 20.11 35.92
CA SER A 5 -2.74 19.12 35.63
C SER A 5 -2.36 18.39 34.33
N GLY A 6 -1.95 17.13 34.46
CA GLY A 6 -1.71 16.23 33.35
C GLY A 6 -3.01 15.98 32.61
N ALA A 7 -3.23 16.70 31.53
CA ALA A 7 -4.30 16.39 30.58
C ALA A 7 -3.94 15.07 29.89
N ASN A 8 -4.43 13.96 30.44
CA ASN A 8 -4.57 12.67 29.75
C ASN A 8 -5.58 12.85 28.59
N GLY A 9 -5.21 13.61 27.57
CA GLY A 9 -6.03 13.80 26.39
C GLY A 9 -6.15 12.46 25.65
N SER A 10 -7.34 11.87 25.64
CA SER A 10 -7.60 10.67 24.85
C SER A 10 -7.32 10.97 23.37
N LEU A 11 -6.66 10.03 22.64
CA LEU A 11 -6.45 10.15 21.19
C LEU A 11 -7.76 10.39 20.42
N VAL A 12 -8.87 9.92 20.97
CA VAL A 12 -10.20 9.90 20.34
C VAL A 12 -11.08 11.07 20.81
N GLY A 13 -10.62 11.92 21.75
CA GLY A 13 -11.42 13.00 22.32
C GLY A 13 -11.26 14.35 21.59
N GLY A 14 -12.35 15.13 21.51
CA GLY A 14 -12.33 16.51 21.02
C GLY A 14 -12.09 16.64 19.50
N SER A 15 -11.54 17.81 19.10
CA SER A 15 -11.27 18.12 17.69
C SER A 15 -10.17 17.23 17.07
N ARG A 16 -9.14 16.89 17.85
CA ARG A 16 -8.04 16.01 17.40
C ARG A 16 -8.55 14.59 17.13
N GLY A 17 -9.47 14.07 17.94
CA GLY A 17 -10.06 12.75 17.70
C GLY A 17 -10.92 12.70 16.44
N ARG A 18 -11.69 13.74 16.16
CA ARG A 18 -12.48 13.86 14.92
C ARG A 18 -11.58 13.93 13.69
N LEU A 19 -10.48 14.68 13.76
CA LEU A 19 -9.47 14.74 12.70
C LEU A 19 -8.84 13.36 12.48
N LEU A 20 -8.41 12.67 13.52
CA LEU A 20 -7.82 11.33 13.41
C LEU A 20 -8.78 10.34 12.76
N LEU A 21 -10.04 10.34 13.18
CA LEU A 21 -11.07 9.47 12.63
C LEU A 21 -11.35 9.78 11.16
N SER A 22 -11.47 11.04 10.78
CA SER A 22 -11.70 11.42 9.37
C SER A 22 -10.56 10.97 8.45
N VAL A 23 -9.31 11.14 8.90
CA VAL A 23 -8.13 10.67 8.17
C VAL A 23 -8.08 9.14 8.12
N ALA A 24 -8.47 8.46 9.21
CA ALA A 24 -8.49 7.00 9.25
C ALA A 24 -9.56 6.42 8.30
N VAL A 25 -10.77 6.98 8.29
CA VAL A 25 -11.85 6.56 7.37
C VAL A 25 -11.46 6.83 5.91
N GLY A 26 -10.86 7.99 5.63
CA GLY A 26 -10.34 8.27 4.29
C GLY A 26 -9.27 7.28 3.85
N TRP A 27 -8.35 6.89 4.75
CA TRP A 27 -7.33 5.90 4.44
C TRP A 27 -7.91 4.48 4.28
N PHE A 28 -8.92 4.12 5.07
CA PHE A 28 -9.71 2.90 4.88
C PHE A 28 -10.25 2.79 3.44
N LEU A 29 -10.89 3.85 2.95
CA LEU A 29 -11.44 3.87 1.58
C LEU A 29 -10.34 3.86 0.52
N VAL A 30 -9.37 4.76 0.65
CA VAL A 30 -8.30 4.94 -0.34
C VAL A 30 -7.45 3.69 -0.50
N LEU A 31 -7.03 3.07 0.62
CA LEU A 31 -6.21 1.86 0.55
C LEU A 31 -7.05 0.64 0.14
N GLY A 32 -8.24 0.50 0.72
CA GLY A 32 -9.08 -0.66 0.44
C GLY A 32 -9.53 -0.72 -1.02
N MET A 33 -9.94 0.40 -1.61
CA MET A 33 -10.38 0.45 -3.00
C MET A 33 -9.29 0.14 -4.02
N ARG A 34 -8.00 0.30 -3.68
CA ARG A 34 -6.90 -0.14 -4.56
C ARG A 34 -6.87 -1.65 -4.78
N PHE A 35 -7.38 -2.41 -3.82
CA PHE A 35 -7.44 -3.87 -3.91
C PHE A 35 -8.77 -4.40 -4.42
N VAL A 36 -9.77 -3.52 -4.62
CA VAL A 36 -11.04 -3.89 -5.26
C VAL A 36 -10.85 -4.21 -6.74
N LEU A 37 -10.05 -3.42 -7.47
CA LEU A 37 -9.77 -3.71 -8.89
C LEU A 37 -9.19 -5.11 -9.09
N PRO A 38 -8.12 -5.54 -8.40
CA PRO A 38 -7.62 -6.91 -8.47
C PRO A 38 -8.67 -7.99 -8.15
N ALA A 39 -9.51 -7.75 -7.14
CA ALA A 39 -10.55 -8.70 -6.75
C ALA A 39 -11.65 -8.87 -7.82
N LEU A 40 -11.90 -7.84 -8.62
CA LEU A 40 -12.89 -7.83 -9.68
C LEU A 40 -12.33 -8.15 -11.08
N LEU A 41 -11.00 -8.33 -11.20
CA LEU A 41 -10.36 -8.64 -12.49
C LEU A 41 -11.01 -9.81 -13.23
N PRO A 42 -11.36 -10.96 -12.61
CA PRO A 42 -11.99 -12.05 -13.34
C PRO A 42 -13.28 -11.63 -14.04
N THR A 43 -14.12 -10.82 -13.36
CA THR A 43 -15.39 -10.34 -13.92
C THR A 43 -15.16 -9.30 -15.02
N ILE A 44 -14.19 -8.41 -14.84
CA ILE A 44 -13.83 -7.37 -15.83
C ILE A 44 -13.23 -8.03 -17.08
N SER A 45 -12.30 -8.98 -16.89
CA SER A 45 -11.67 -9.71 -17.99
C SER A 45 -12.69 -10.47 -18.83
N ASN A 46 -13.65 -11.11 -18.20
CA ASN A 46 -14.71 -11.84 -18.92
C ASN A 46 -15.60 -10.91 -19.76
N GLU A 47 -15.86 -9.68 -19.30
CA GLU A 47 -16.71 -8.73 -20.05
C GLU A 47 -16.02 -8.15 -21.28
N PHE A 48 -14.71 -7.92 -21.20
CA PHE A 48 -13.95 -7.28 -22.27
C PHE A 48 -13.04 -8.25 -23.04
N ASP A 49 -13.18 -9.55 -22.84
CA ASP A 49 -12.35 -10.62 -23.44
C ASP A 49 -10.83 -10.32 -23.29
N LEU A 50 -10.42 -9.97 -22.07
CA LEU A 50 -9.05 -9.56 -21.80
C LEU A 50 -8.14 -10.78 -21.64
N THR A 51 -6.91 -10.64 -22.13
CA THR A 51 -5.81 -11.50 -21.71
C THR A 51 -5.37 -11.15 -20.27
N GLU A 52 -4.79 -12.12 -19.56
CA GLU A 52 -4.26 -11.89 -18.21
C GLU A 52 -3.15 -10.83 -18.21
N ALA A 53 -2.40 -10.70 -19.32
CA ALA A 53 -1.44 -9.62 -19.52
C ALA A 53 -2.10 -8.24 -19.48
N SER A 54 -3.24 -8.06 -20.17
CA SER A 54 -4.02 -6.81 -20.16
C SER A 54 -4.59 -6.52 -18.77
N ALA A 55 -5.08 -7.54 -18.07
CA ALA A 55 -5.58 -7.43 -16.71
C ALA A 55 -4.47 -7.01 -15.73
N GLY A 56 -3.30 -7.64 -15.82
CA GLY A 56 -2.11 -7.28 -15.03
C GLY A 56 -1.61 -5.87 -15.32
N PHE A 57 -1.68 -5.44 -16.59
CA PHE A 57 -1.33 -4.08 -16.99
C PHE A 57 -2.25 -3.04 -16.33
N ALA A 58 -3.56 -3.31 -16.18
CA ALA A 58 -4.45 -2.40 -15.48
C ALA A 58 -4.02 -2.18 -14.01
N VAL A 59 -3.62 -3.23 -13.31
CA VAL A 59 -3.09 -3.11 -11.94
C VAL A 59 -1.76 -2.35 -11.91
N THR A 60 -0.90 -2.59 -12.89
CA THR A 60 0.35 -1.81 -13.04
C THR A 60 0.05 -0.33 -13.26
N VAL A 61 -0.91 0.04 -14.12
CA VAL A 61 -1.35 1.43 -14.33
C VAL A 61 -1.78 2.06 -13.01
N LEU A 62 -2.59 1.37 -12.20
CA LEU A 62 -3.01 1.86 -10.88
C LEU A 62 -1.81 2.25 -10.00
N TRP A 63 -0.84 1.35 -9.87
CA TRP A 63 0.27 1.54 -8.95
C TRP A 63 1.35 2.47 -9.49
N VAL A 64 1.59 2.51 -10.80
CA VAL A 64 2.51 3.47 -11.42
C VAL A 64 1.99 4.88 -11.28
N THR A 65 0.70 5.11 -11.55
CA THR A 65 0.09 6.45 -11.43
C THR A 65 0.02 6.90 -9.97
N TYR A 66 -0.27 5.97 -9.04
CA TYR A 66 -0.13 6.22 -7.60
C TYR A 66 1.31 6.60 -7.23
N ALA A 67 2.30 5.84 -7.70
CA ALA A 67 3.71 6.10 -7.43
C ALA A 67 4.16 7.46 -7.98
N ALA A 68 3.72 7.81 -9.18
CA ALA A 68 4.06 9.08 -9.82
C ALA A 68 3.63 10.29 -8.99
N MET A 69 2.58 10.16 -8.17
CA MET A 69 2.10 11.25 -7.30
C MET A 69 2.80 11.32 -5.95
N GLN A 70 3.59 10.31 -5.52
CA GLN A 70 4.20 10.31 -4.19
C GLN A 70 5.17 11.49 -4.01
N PHE A 71 6.08 11.67 -4.95
CA PHE A 71 7.06 12.75 -4.90
C PHE A 71 6.45 14.15 -5.13
N PRO A 72 5.64 14.39 -6.19
CA PRO A 72 4.98 15.68 -6.39
C PRO A 72 4.10 16.09 -5.20
N THR A 73 3.36 15.15 -4.60
CA THR A 73 2.53 15.43 -3.43
C THR A 73 3.38 15.81 -2.22
N GLY A 74 4.52 15.15 -2.00
CA GLY A 74 5.45 15.52 -0.93
C GLY A 74 5.96 16.96 -1.06
N LEU A 75 6.20 17.44 -2.29
CA LEU A 75 6.57 18.84 -2.54
C LEU A 75 5.36 19.80 -2.45
N ALA A 76 4.19 19.33 -2.87
CA ALA A 76 2.99 20.16 -2.88
C ALA A 76 2.44 20.38 -1.46
N VAL A 77 2.60 19.42 -0.56
CA VAL A 77 2.07 19.52 0.81
C VAL A 77 2.61 20.75 1.54
N ASP A 78 3.85 21.13 1.26
CA ASP A 78 4.48 22.31 1.83
C ASP A 78 3.95 23.64 1.27
N ARG A 79 3.36 23.65 0.09
CA ARG A 79 2.83 24.85 -0.56
C ARG A 79 1.31 24.98 -0.45
N VAL A 80 0.62 23.86 -0.64
CA VAL A 80 -0.84 23.79 -0.79
C VAL A 80 -1.53 23.43 0.52
N GLY A 81 -0.81 22.75 1.42
CA GLY A 81 -1.31 22.29 2.71
C GLY A 81 -2.03 20.93 2.63
N GLU A 82 -2.06 20.25 3.76
CA GLU A 82 -2.58 18.89 3.90
C GLU A 82 -4.09 18.80 3.64
N ARG A 83 -4.85 19.82 4.08
CA ARG A 83 -6.31 19.87 3.94
C ARG A 83 -6.74 19.76 2.48
N LEU A 84 -6.19 20.62 1.61
CA LEU A 84 -6.59 20.66 0.21
C LEU A 84 -6.19 19.38 -0.53
N LEU A 85 -5.01 18.85 -0.25
CA LEU A 85 -4.52 17.61 -0.89
C LEU A 85 -5.31 16.37 -0.46
N LEU A 86 -5.69 16.25 0.82
CA LEU A 86 -6.52 15.15 1.31
C LEU A 86 -7.93 15.20 0.72
N VAL A 87 -8.53 16.40 0.66
CA VAL A 87 -9.85 16.60 0.05
C VAL A 87 -9.79 16.34 -1.46
N ALA A 88 -8.78 16.89 -2.15
CA ALA A 88 -8.58 16.62 -3.57
C ALA A 88 -8.41 15.13 -3.86
N SER A 89 -7.66 14.42 -3.00
CA SER A 89 -7.54 12.96 -3.11
C SER A 89 -8.89 12.26 -3.05
N ALA A 90 -9.74 12.60 -2.07
CA ALA A 90 -11.05 11.98 -1.93
C ALA A 90 -11.97 12.31 -3.12
N VAL A 91 -12.00 13.58 -3.54
CA VAL A 91 -12.83 14.03 -4.68
C VAL A 91 -12.37 13.38 -5.98
N LEU A 92 -11.07 13.45 -6.31
CA LEU A 92 -10.53 12.86 -7.55
C LEU A 92 -10.71 11.34 -7.58
N SER A 93 -10.53 10.67 -6.43
CA SER A 93 -10.78 9.23 -6.34
C SER A 93 -12.25 8.90 -6.58
N GLY A 94 -13.17 9.65 -5.98
CA GLY A 94 -14.62 9.48 -6.21
C GLY A 94 -15.02 9.71 -7.66
N LEU A 95 -14.50 10.76 -8.31
CA LEU A 95 -14.74 11.05 -9.73
C LEU A 95 -14.16 9.96 -10.64
N ALA A 96 -12.97 9.46 -10.33
CA ALA A 96 -12.37 8.34 -11.06
C ALA A 96 -13.24 7.07 -10.96
N LEU A 97 -13.84 6.79 -9.79
CA LEU A 97 -14.75 5.67 -9.63
C LEU A 97 -16.04 5.83 -10.47
N LEU A 98 -16.56 7.05 -10.61
CA LEU A 98 -17.70 7.31 -11.51
C LEU A 98 -17.36 7.04 -12.98
N THR A 99 -16.09 7.21 -13.40
CA THR A 99 -15.67 6.90 -14.76
C THR A 99 -15.80 5.40 -15.08
N TYR A 100 -15.63 4.51 -14.09
CA TYR A 100 -15.88 3.07 -14.31
C TYR A 100 -17.33 2.74 -14.65
N TRP A 101 -18.28 3.51 -14.10
CA TRP A 101 -19.71 3.29 -14.37
C TRP A 101 -20.06 3.47 -15.85
N VAL A 102 -19.45 4.48 -16.48
CA VAL A 102 -19.70 4.83 -17.87
C VAL A 102 -18.70 4.20 -18.85
N ALA A 103 -17.82 3.30 -18.40
CA ALA A 103 -16.78 2.73 -19.23
C ALA A 103 -17.31 1.65 -20.20
N PRO A 104 -17.47 1.94 -21.51
CA PRO A 104 -17.90 0.96 -22.52
C PRO A 104 -16.75 0.14 -23.10
N THR A 105 -15.50 0.55 -22.83
CA THR A 105 -14.29 -0.08 -23.37
C THR A 105 -13.25 -0.24 -22.28
N PHE A 106 -12.38 -1.23 -22.45
CA PHE A 106 -11.26 -1.44 -21.53
C PHE A 106 -10.31 -0.24 -21.48
N THR A 107 -10.11 0.48 -22.58
CA THR A 107 -9.31 1.71 -22.59
C THR A 107 -9.83 2.74 -21.59
N LEU A 108 -11.17 2.91 -21.49
CA LEU A 108 -11.74 3.84 -20.51
C LEU A 108 -11.62 3.29 -19.08
N VAL A 109 -11.67 1.97 -18.88
CA VAL A 109 -11.32 1.34 -17.59
C VAL A 109 -9.87 1.66 -17.20
N LEU A 110 -8.90 1.59 -18.14
CA LEU A 110 -7.51 1.99 -17.87
C LEU A 110 -7.38 3.47 -17.51
N VAL A 111 -8.11 4.34 -18.19
CA VAL A 111 -8.13 5.79 -17.86
C VAL A 111 -8.68 6.00 -16.45
N ALA A 112 -9.83 5.38 -16.11
CA ALA A 112 -10.41 5.44 -14.78
C ALA A 112 -9.43 4.93 -13.72
N THR A 113 -8.74 3.82 -14.00
CA THR A 113 -7.71 3.23 -13.14
C THR A 113 -6.55 4.19 -12.91
N GLY A 114 -6.05 4.81 -13.97
CA GLY A 114 -4.97 5.81 -13.89
C GLY A 114 -5.38 7.04 -13.07
N LEU A 115 -6.57 7.58 -13.33
CA LEU A 115 -7.12 8.71 -12.57
C LEU A 115 -7.30 8.36 -11.08
N PHE A 116 -7.78 7.15 -10.78
CA PHE A 116 -7.89 6.67 -9.41
C PHE A 116 -6.53 6.52 -8.73
N GLY A 117 -5.52 6.01 -9.43
CA GLY A 117 -4.15 5.94 -8.94
C GLY A 117 -3.58 7.33 -8.62
N LEU A 118 -3.73 8.30 -9.54
CA LEU A 118 -3.33 9.70 -9.33
C LEU A 118 -4.06 10.31 -8.11
N GLY A 119 -5.38 10.17 -8.03
CA GLY A 119 -6.18 10.68 -6.92
C GLY A 119 -5.73 10.10 -5.57
N THR A 120 -5.59 8.78 -5.48
CA THR A 120 -5.17 8.10 -4.23
C THR A 120 -3.71 8.39 -3.86
N GLY A 121 -2.86 8.74 -4.84
CA GLY A 121 -1.46 9.09 -4.63
C GLY A 121 -1.26 10.36 -3.79
N LEU A 122 -2.23 11.28 -3.82
CA LEU A 122 -2.22 12.50 -3.00
C LEU A 122 -2.38 12.22 -1.50
N TYR A 123 -3.04 11.12 -1.12
CA TYR A 123 -3.42 10.88 0.27
C TYR A 123 -2.23 10.53 1.18
N GLY A 124 -1.33 9.69 0.71
CA GLY A 124 -0.25 9.11 1.53
C GLY A 124 0.67 10.15 2.16
N PRO A 125 1.38 10.98 1.37
CA PRO A 125 2.27 12.02 1.89
C PRO A 125 1.52 13.05 2.75
N SER A 126 0.38 13.56 2.27
CA SER A 126 -0.41 14.57 2.99
C SER A 126 -0.90 14.09 4.35
N ARG A 127 -1.35 12.84 4.45
CA ARG A 127 -1.70 12.21 5.71
C ARG A 127 -0.49 12.10 6.64
N GLY A 128 0.66 11.69 6.11
CA GLY A 128 1.89 11.55 6.89
C GLY A 128 2.25 12.86 7.58
N THR A 129 2.40 13.93 6.82
CA THR A 129 2.73 15.28 7.32
C THR A 129 1.71 15.78 8.33
N LEU A 130 0.39 15.62 8.06
CA LEU A 130 -0.67 16.04 8.97
C LEU A 130 -0.58 15.33 10.33
N LEU A 131 -0.36 14.01 10.33
CA LEU A 131 -0.29 13.23 11.57
C LEU A 131 0.95 13.60 12.40
N SER A 132 2.13 13.69 11.79
CA SER A 132 3.38 14.09 12.49
C SER A 132 3.27 15.48 13.11
N ARG A 133 2.63 16.42 12.42
CA ARG A 133 2.45 17.80 12.94
C ARG A 133 1.40 17.91 14.04
N THR A 134 0.32 17.08 13.96
CA THR A 134 -0.83 17.20 14.89
C THR A 134 -0.66 16.39 16.17
N PHE A 135 0.04 15.24 16.09
CA PHE A 135 0.14 14.25 17.17
C PHE A 135 1.58 14.04 17.64
N THR A 136 2.35 15.13 17.83
CA THR A 136 3.77 15.09 18.23
C THR A 136 4.06 14.21 19.45
N ASP A 137 3.18 14.23 20.47
CA ASP A 137 3.36 13.44 21.70
C ASP A 137 2.93 11.97 21.57
N ARG A 138 2.13 11.61 20.52
CA ARG A 138 1.53 10.29 20.30
C ARG A 138 1.53 9.90 18.83
N GLU A 139 2.55 10.29 18.11
CA GLU A 139 2.66 10.10 16.67
C GLU A 139 2.50 8.62 16.27
N GLY A 140 3.22 7.72 16.95
CA GLY A 140 3.14 6.28 16.67
C GLY A 140 1.73 5.71 16.83
N ALA A 141 0.98 6.15 17.85
CA ALA A 141 -0.39 5.69 18.05
C ALA A 141 -1.37 6.24 17.00
N ALA A 142 -1.17 7.49 16.57
CA ALA A 142 -1.96 8.12 15.50
C ALA A 142 -1.71 7.41 14.15
N PHE A 143 -0.45 7.17 13.79
CA PHE A 143 -0.09 6.40 12.60
C PHE A 143 -0.63 4.97 12.67
N GLY A 144 -0.49 4.30 13.82
CA GLY A 144 -1.01 2.94 14.04
C GLY A 144 -2.53 2.86 13.81
N THR A 145 -3.29 3.83 14.32
CA THR A 145 -4.75 3.90 14.13
C THR A 145 -5.11 4.04 12.65
N VAL A 146 -4.46 4.96 11.93
CA VAL A 146 -4.76 5.21 10.52
C VAL A 146 -4.30 4.07 9.63
N LEU A 147 -3.11 3.50 9.88
CA LEU A 147 -2.61 2.34 9.13
C LEU A 147 -3.49 1.11 9.37
N GLY A 148 -3.91 0.89 10.63
CA GLY A 148 -4.85 -0.17 10.99
C GLY A 148 -6.19 -0.04 10.24
N ALA A 149 -6.76 1.17 10.20
CA ALA A 149 -7.97 1.43 9.43
C ALA A 149 -7.79 1.09 7.93
N GLY A 150 -6.65 1.46 7.34
CA GLY A 150 -6.32 1.09 5.97
C GLY A 150 -6.22 -0.43 5.76
N SER A 151 -5.61 -1.15 6.70
CA SER A 151 -5.53 -2.62 6.64
C SER A 151 -6.91 -3.28 6.72
N VAL A 152 -7.79 -2.75 7.57
CA VAL A 152 -9.20 -3.19 7.63
C VAL A 152 -9.91 -2.91 6.30
N GLY A 153 -9.67 -1.73 5.69
CA GLY A 153 -10.19 -1.40 4.37
C GLY A 153 -9.72 -2.36 3.29
N ALA A 154 -8.41 -2.67 3.27
CA ALA A 154 -7.83 -3.61 2.32
C ALA A 154 -8.36 -5.05 2.49
N ALA A 155 -8.73 -5.45 3.71
CA ALA A 155 -9.37 -6.74 3.96
C ALA A 155 -10.86 -6.74 3.60
N ALA A 156 -11.59 -5.70 3.97
CA ALA A 156 -13.06 -5.68 3.88
C ALA A 156 -13.58 -5.29 2.50
N LEU A 157 -13.02 -4.22 1.86
CA LEU A 157 -13.59 -3.68 0.64
C LEU A 157 -13.51 -4.63 -0.56
N PRO A 158 -12.42 -5.38 -0.82
CA PRO A 158 -12.41 -6.37 -1.90
C PRO A 158 -13.46 -7.46 -1.73
N LEU A 159 -13.65 -7.98 -0.51
CA LEU A 159 -14.66 -8.98 -0.22
C LEU A 159 -16.07 -8.41 -0.45
N LEU A 160 -16.38 -7.23 0.11
CA LEU A 160 -17.67 -6.58 -0.10
C LEU A 160 -17.91 -6.29 -1.58
N ALA A 161 -16.89 -5.85 -2.31
CA ALA A 161 -16.99 -5.59 -3.73
C ALA A 161 -17.30 -6.87 -4.54
N THR A 162 -16.68 -8.00 -4.22
CA THR A 162 -17.01 -9.29 -4.90
C THR A 162 -18.44 -9.74 -4.61
N LEU A 163 -18.95 -9.51 -3.39
CA LEU A 163 -20.34 -9.84 -3.05
C LEU A 163 -21.34 -8.91 -3.77
N VAL A 164 -21.06 -7.61 -3.83
CA VAL A 164 -21.89 -6.65 -4.57
C VAL A 164 -21.84 -6.98 -6.08
N ALA A 165 -20.67 -7.27 -6.60
CA ALA A 165 -20.48 -7.59 -8.01
C ALA A 165 -21.24 -8.86 -8.44
N ALA A 166 -21.38 -9.85 -7.55
CA ALA A 166 -22.12 -11.07 -7.82
C ALA A 166 -23.63 -10.83 -8.06
N VAL A 167 -24.21 -9.76 -7.50
CA VAL A 167 -25.63 -9.43 -7.59
C VAL A 167 -25.91 -8.30 -8.58
N TYR A 168 -25.07 -7.24 -8.54
CA TYR A 168 -25.31 -5.98 -9.26
C TYR A 168 -24.27 -5.66 -10.35
N GLY A 169 -23.28 -6.56 -10.53
CA GLY A 169 -22.19 -6.38 -11.46
C GLY A 169 -21.02 -5.54 -10.90
N TRP A 170 -19.86 -5.66 -11.52
CA TRP A 170 -18.63 -5.04 -11.06
C TRP A 170 -18.66 -3.49 -11.09
N ARG A 171 -19.41 -2.90 -12.05
CA ARG A 171 -19.57 -1.43 -12.11
C ARG A 171 -20.26 -0.90 -10.86
N ALA A 172 -21.34 -1.55 -10.43
CA ALA A 172 -22.05 -1.18 -9.21
C ALA A 172 -21.14 -1.31 -7.98
N ALA A 173 -20.32 -2.37 -7.90
CA ALA A 173 -19.34 -2.55 -6.83
C ALA A 173 -18.31 -1.41 -6.75
N MET A 174 -17.83 -0.94 -7.92
CA MET A 174 -16.89 0.19 -7.99
C MET A 174 -17.51 1.50 -7.51
N VAL A 175 -18.74 1.81 -7.89
CA VAL A 175 -19.37 3.11 -7.58
C VAL A 175 -20.09 3.15 -6.24
N ALA A 176 -20.39 2.01 -5.62
CA ALA A 176 -21.11 1.92 -4.35
C ALA A 176 -20.46 2.77 -3.22
N VAL A 177 -19.16 2.97 -3.28
CA VAL A 177 -18.39 3.74 -2.27
C VAL A 177 -18.26 5.23 -2.60
N VAL A 178 -18.72 5.69 -3.77
CA VAL A 178 -18.61 7.11 -4.18
C VAL A 178 -19.26 8.07 -3.17
N PRO A 179 -20.47 7.78 -2.64
CA PRO A 179 -21.05 8.64 -1.60
C PRO A 179 -20.18 8.72 -0.33
N LEU A 180 -19.45 7.66 0.00
CA LEU A 180 -18.53 7.66 1.15
C LEU A 180 -17.30 8.52 0.87
N PHE A 181 -16.76 8.52 -0.35
CA PHE A 181 -15.69 9.43 -0.74
C PHE A 181 -16.12 10.89 -0.67
N ALA A 182 -17.35 11.22 -1.12
CA ALA A 182 -17.91 12.56 -1.01
C ALA A 182 -18.08 12.97 0.47
N LEU A 183 -18.62 12.10 1.31
CA LEU A 183 -18.74 12.33 2.75
C LEU A 183 -17.38 12.56 3.40
N VAL A 184 -16.39 11.72 3.09
CA VAL A 184 -15.01 11.84 3.60
C VAL A 184 -14.41 13.18 3.16
N ALA A 185 -14.60 13.61 1.91
CA ALA A 185 -14.11 14.91 1.43
C ALA A 185 -14.69 16.07 2.25
N ILE A 186 -16.01 16.04 2.52
CA ILE A 186 -16.70 17.06 3.35
C ILE A 186 -16.15 17.04 4.78
N VAL A 187 -16.04 15.85 5.39
CA VAL A 187 -15.58 15.71 6.77
C VAL A 187 -14.11 16.12 6.92
N LEU A 188 -13.24 15.77 5.96
CA LEU A 188 -11.84 16.23 5.92
C LEU A 188 -11.78 17.77 5.79
N TRP A 189 -12.61 18.35 4.93
CA TRP A 189 -12.69 19.81 4.79
C TRP A 189 -13.06 20.51 6.10
N MET A 190 -13.94 19.91 6.89
CA MET A 190 -14.42 20.47 8.16
C MET A 190 -13.46 20.23 9.34
N THR A 191 -12.69 19.12 9.33
CA THR A 191 -11.90 18.68 10.48
C THR A 191 -10.42 19.00 10.38
N VAL A 192 -9.87 19.03 9.15
CA VAL A 192 -8.46 19.35 8.94
C VAL A 192 -8.31 20.89 8.90
N PRO A 193 -7.47 21.47 9.77
CA PRO A 193 -7.27 22.92 9.77
C PRO A 193 -6.65 23.39 8.45
N PRO A 194 -6.99 24.60 7.98
CA PRO A 194 -6.27 25.20 6.89
C PRO A 194 -4.81 25.42 7.31
N ARG A 195 -3.92 25.47 6.34
CA ARG A 195 -2.53 25.82 6.60
C ARG A 195 -2.44 27.32 6.89
N ASP A 196 -1.68 27.68 7.93
CA ASP A 196 -1.26 29.06 8.12
C ASP A 196 -0.21 29.41 7.05
N ASP A 197 -0.35 30.58 6.42
CA ASP A 197 0.46 31.07 5.28
C ASP A 197 1.93 31.37 5.61
N GLY A 198 2.52 30.65 6.55
CA GLY A 198 3.94 30.72 6.84
C GLY A 198 4.74 30.10 5.69
N THR A 199 5.35 30.94 4.87
CA THR A 199 6.26 30.55 3.77
C THR A 199 7.46 29.77 4.30
N HIS A 200 7.34 28.44 4.33
CA HIS A 200 8.51 27.58 4.43
C HIS A 200 8.96 27.23 3.02
N GLU A 201 10.01 27.88 2.53
CA GLU A 201 10.72 27.44 1.35
C GLU A 201 11.35 26.07 1.67
N GLY A 202 10.72 25.00 1.21
CA GLY A 202 11.31 23.67 1.27
C GLY A 202 12.63 23.64 0.46
N PRO A 203 13.53 22.70 0.75
CA PRO A 203 14.80 22.58 0.04
C PRO A 203 14.56 22.45 -1.46
N GLY A 204 15.25 23.24 -2.27
CA GLY A 204 15.05 23.27 -3.73
C GLY A 204 15.20 21.87 -4.35
N VAL A 205 14.24 21.47 -5.18
CA VAL A 205 14.14 20.14 -5.82
C VAL A 205 15.47 19.66 -6.41
N ARG A 206 16.19 20.55 -7.10
CA ARG A 206 17.49 20.23 -7.73
C ARG A 206 18.55 19.82 -6.69
N ARG A 207 18.58 20.47 -5.52
CA ARG A 207 19.51 20.15 -4.43
C ARG A 207 19.20 18.79 -3.83
N THR A 208 17.91 18.50 -3.63
CA THR A 208 17.41 17.22 -3.11
C THR A 208 17.72 16.07 -4.06
N VAL A 209 17.41 16.21 -5.35
CA VAL A 209 17.71 15.18 -6.36
C VAL A 209 19.22 14.89 -6.43
N ARG A 210 20.07 15.93 -6.41
CA ARG A 210 21.53 15.73 -6.43
C ARG A 210 22.04 14.99 -5.20
N ARG A 211 21.52 15.28 -4.00
CA ARG A 211 21.88 14.59 -2.76
C ARG A 211 21.37 13.16 -2.74
N LEU A 212 20.16 12.94 -3.25
CA LEU A 212 19.63 11.59 -3.41
C LEU A 212 20.51 10.74 -4.33
N VAL A 213 20.89 11.27 -5.49
CA VAL A 213 21.82 10.57 -6.41
C VAL A 213 23.14 10.25 -5.69
N ALA A 214 23.64 11.16 -4.84
CA ALA A 214 24.80 10.87 -4.01
C ALA A 214 24.56 9.75 -2.99
N SER A 215 23.35 9.62 -2.44
CA SER A 215 22.99 8.56 -1.49
C SER A 215 22.95 7.17 -2.13
N PHE A 216 22.81 7.06 -3.45
CA PHE A 216 22.93 5.77 -4.16
C PHE A 216 24.35 5.20 -4.17
N HIS A 217 25.35 5.95 -3.70
CA HIS A 217 26.69 5.39 -3.46
C HIS A 217 26.77 4.59 -2.15
N ASP A 218 25.79 4.71 -1.25
CA ASP A 218 25.70 3.84 -0.06
C ASP A 218 25.12 2.49 -0.45
N ARG A 219 25.98 1.47 -0.44
CA ARG A 219 25.62 0.07 -0.71
C ARG A 219 24.44 -0.41 0.14
N ARG A 220 24.27 0.12 1.36
CA ARG A 220 23.19 -0.24 2.27
C ARG A 220 21.83 0.20 1.70
N ILE A 221 21.76 1.42 1.21
CA ILE A 221 20.54 1.99 0.60
C ILE A 221 20.20 1.21 -0.66
N VAL A 222 21.17 0.94 -1.54
CA VAL A 222 20.95 0.17 -2.78
C VAL A 222 20.43 -1.23 -2.47
N LEU A 223 21.05 -1.95 -1.56
CA LEU A 223 20.61 -3.30 -1.18
C LEU A 223 19.21 -3.27 -0.54
N ALA A 224 18.95 -2.33 0.37
CA ALA A 224 17.64 -2.20 1.02
C ALA A 224 16.55 -1.88 0.00
N VAL A 225 16.77 -0.95 -0.92
CA VAL A 225 15.83 -0.58 -1.99
C VAL A 225 15.61 -1.74 -2.95
N THR A 226 16.68 -2.48 -3.33
CA THR A 226 16.56 -3.66 -4.19
C THR A 226 15.72 -4.74 -3.53
N GLY A 227 16.01 -5.09 -2.27
CA GLY A 227 15.21 -6.06 -1.52
C GLY A 227 13.75 -5.63 -1.37
N ALA A 228 13.51 -4.34 -1.06
CA ALA A 228 12.16 -3.76 -1.00
C ALA A 228 11.43 -3.89 -2.34
N THR A 229 12.11 -3.58 -3.45
CA THR A 229 11.53 -3.66 -4.81
C THR A 229 11.13 -5.09 -5.16
N LEU A 230 11.98 -6.08 -4.87
CA LEU A 230 11.67 -7.50 -5.11
C LEU A 230 10.47 -7.96 -4.27
N MET A 231 10.43 -7.60 -2.99
CA MET A 231 9.30 -7.95 -2.13
C MET A 231 8.00 -7.27 -2.58
N LEU A 232 8.06 -6.01 -3.00
CA LEU A 232 6.91 -5.27 -3.51
C LEU A 232 6.45 -5.81 -4.86
N PHE A 233 7.37 -6.14 -5.77
CA PHE A 233 7.06 -6.80 -7.03
C PHE A 233 6.24 -8.07 -6.81
N GLY A 234 6.71 -8.96 -5.92
CA GLY A 234 5.96 -10.16 -5.60
C GLY A 234 4.64 -9.90 -4.87
N PHE A 235 4.55 -8.85 -4.04
CA PHE A 235 3.30 -8.47 -3.36
C PHE A 235 2.25 -7.95 -4.35
N GLN A 236 2.66 -7.09 -5.28
CA GLN A 236 1.77 -6.53 -6.30
C GLN A 236 1.27 -7.60 -7.26
N ALA A 237 2.16 -8.50 -7.71
CA ALA A 237 1.79 -9.64 -8.54
C ALA A 237 0.80 -10.58 -7.83
N LEU A 238 1.11 -10.95 -6.59
CA LEU A 238 0.27 -11.82 -5.80
C LEU A 238 -1.12 -11.23 -5.56
N THR A 239 -1.19 -9.99 -5.09
CA THR A 239 -2.48 -9.35 -4.82
C THR A 239 -3.28 -9.05 -6.07
N ALA A 240 -2.63 -8.86 -7.23
CA ALA A 240 -3.29 -8.70 -8.51
C ALA A 240 -3.98 -9.98 -8.98
N PHE A 241 -3.32 -11.14 -8.80
CA PHE A 241 -3.74 -12.37 -9.44
C PHE A 241 -4.20 -13.48 -8.49
N LEU A 242 -4.12 -13.30 -7.18
CA LEU A 242 -4.53 -14.35 -6.24
C LEU A 242 -6.00 -14.78 -6.46
N VAL A 243 -6.93 -13.82 -6.63
CA VAL A 243 -8.35 -14.11 -6.87
C VAL A 243 -8.54 -14.81 -8.22
N THR A 244 -7.88 -14.30 -9.27
CA THR A 244 -7.93 -14.89 -10.62
C THR A 244 -7.38 -16.32 -10.62
N TYR A 245 -6.21 -16.53 -10.01
CA TYR A 245 -5.58 -17.84 -9.88
C TYR A 245 -6.48 -18.85 -9.15
N LEU A 246 -6.99 -18.46 -7.98
CA LEU A 246 -7.87 -19.32 -7.18
C LEU A 246 -9.20 -19.63 -7.90
N HIS A 247 -9.68 -18.70 -8.71
CA HIS A 247 -10.91 -18.87 -9.48
C HIS A 247 -10.69 -19.74 -10.73
N GLN A 248 -9.71 -19.39 -11.56
CA GLN A 248 -9.50 -20.03 -12.87
C GLN A 248 -8.77 -21.37 -12.78
N VAL A 249 -7.70 -21.44 -11.93
CA VAL A 249 -6.84 -22.63 -11.84
C VAL A 249 -7.31 -23.57 -10.75
N LYS A 250 -7.72 -23.04 -9.59
CA LYS A 250 -8.17 -23.87 -8.45
C LYS A 250 -9.69 -24.02 -8.36
N HIS A 251 -10.43 -23.49 -9.32
CA HIS A 251 -11.90 -23.63 -9.49
C HIS A 251 -12.73 -23.22 -8.26
N LEU A 252 -12.23 -22.27 -7.46
CA LEU A 252 -12.97 -21.70 -6.34
C LEU A 252 -13.97 -20.63 -6.85
N SER A 253 -15.07 -20.43 -6.13
CA SER A 253 -15.95 -19.29 -6.42
C SER A 253 -15.22 -17.98 -6.18
N THR A 254 -15.56 -16.93 -6.96
CA THR A 254 -14.95 -15.59 -6.81
C THR A 254 -15.11 -15.05 -5.39
N GLY A 255 -16.25 -15.32 -4.73
CA GLY A 255 -16.46 -14.94 -3.32
C GLY A 255 -15.50 -15.65 -2.36
N THR A 256 -15.26 -16.96 -2.55
CA THR A 256 -14.28 -17.70 -1.74
C THR A 256 -12.86 -17.18 -1.99
N ALA A 257 -12.49 -16.94 -3.24
CA ALA A 257 -11.20 -16.39 -3.60
C ALA A 257 -11.01 -14.97 -3.02
N GLY A 258 -12.04 -14.13 -3.06
CA GLY A 258 -12.06 -12.81 -2.42
C GLY A 258 -11.92 -12.89 -0.88
N ALA A 259 -12.55 -13.88 -0.24
CA ALA A 259 -12.37 -14.10 1.21
C ALA A 259 -10.94 -14.52 1.55
N ILE A 260 -10.27 -15.30 0.71
CA ILE A 260 -8.85 -15.68 0.89
C ILE A 260 -7.95 -14.46 0.73
N LEU A 261 -8.23 -13.58 -0.23
CA LEU A 261 -7.51 -12.29 -0.37
C LEU A 261 -7.71 -11.42 0.88
N SER A 262 -8.92 -11.38 1.44
CA SER A 262 -9.18 -10.69 2.72
C SER A 262 -8.40 -11.31 3.87
N GLY A 263 -8.31 -12.64 3.93
CA GLY A 263 -7.49 -13.38 4.88
C GLY A 263 -6.00 -13.00 4.80
N LEU A 264 -5.47 -12.82 3.57
CA LEU A 264 -4.11 -12.31 3.34
C LEU A 264 -3.91 -10.96 4.05
N PHE A 265 -4.84 -10.02 3.90
CA PHE A 265 -4.72 -8.70 4.55
C PHE A 265 -4.87 -8.77 6.06
N VAL A 266 -5.71 -9.66 6.60
CA VAL A 266 -5.83 -9.88 8.04
C VAL A 266 -4.53 -10.44 8.61
N VAL A 267 -3.98 -11.51 8.01
CA VAL A 267 -2.68 -12.07 8.40
C VAL A 267 -1.58 -11.02 8.26
N GLY A 268 -1.62 -10.23 7.19
CA GLY A 268 -0.68 -9.13 6.96
C GLY A 268 -0.71 -8.08 8.06
N ALA A 269 -1.90 -7.65 8.49
CA ALA A 269 -2.05 -6.68 9.58
C ALA A 269 -1.52 -7.21 10.90
N LEU A 270 -1.82 -8.47 11.24
CA LEU A 270 -1.31 -9.14 12.44
C LEU A 270 0.22 -9.27 12.39
N SER A 271 0.75 -9.65 11.24
CA SER A 271 2.19 -9.79 11.02
C SER A 271 2.92 -8.45 11.10
N GLN A 272 2.33 -7.36 10.63
CA GLN A 272 2.91 -6.02 10.77
C GLN A 272 3.03 -5.62 12.24
N ALA A 273 2.00 -5.87 13.05
CA ALA A 273 2.03 -5.60 14.48
C ALA A 273 3.10 -6.45 15.20
N GLY A 274 3.19 -7.74 14.90
CA GLY A 274 4.21 -8.64 15.48
C GLY A 274 5.63 -8.36 14.95
N GLY A 275 5.76 -8.02 13.67
CA GLY A 275 7.05 -7.78 13.01
C GLY A 275 7.85 -6.64 13.65
N GLY A 276 7.18 -5.57 14.09
CA GLY A 276 7.81 -4.47 14.82
C GLY A 276 8.45 -4.97 16.13
N LEU A 277 7.70 -5.72 16.94
CA LEU A 277 8.18 -6.27 18.21
C LEU A 277 9.38 -7.23 18.02
N VAL A 278 9.34 -8.03 16.97
CA VAL A 278 10.45 -8.92 16.62
C VAL A 278 11.69 -8.11 16.20
N ALA A 279 11.48 -7.04 15.43
CA ALA A 279 12.57 -6.18 14.96
C ALA A 279 13.25 -5.41 16.12
N ASP A 280 12.47 -5.00 17.12
CA ASP A 280 13.01 -4.35 18.32
C ASP A 280 13.92 -5.29 19.12
N ARG A 281 13.62 -6.59 19.11
CA ARG A 281 14.39 -7.60 19.84
C ARG A 281 15.60 -8.16 19.06
N PHE A 282 15.42 -8.45 17.77
CA PHE A 282 16.41 -9.18 16.97
C PHE A 282 17.10 -8.30 15.90
N GLY A 283 16.65 -7.05 15.74
CA GLY A 283 17.14 -6.11 14.74
C GLY A 283 16.39 -6.18 13.41
N GLN A 284 16.35 -5.04 12.71
CA GLN A 284 15.53 -4.87 11.49
C GLN A 284 15.98 -5.79 10.35
N SER A 285 17.28 -5.88 10.05
CA SER A 285 17.79 -6.67 8.93
C SER A 285 17.52 -8.17 9.07
N ARG A 286 17.72 -8.71 10.27
CA ARG A 286 17.42 -10.13 10.57
C ARG A 286 15.93 -10.43 10.47
N THR A 287 15.11 -9.51 10.96
CA THR A 287 13.64 -9.66 10.90
C THR A 287 13.14 -9.57 9.46
N LEU A 288 13.67 -8.67 8.63
CA LEU A 288 13.37 -8.60 7.20
C LEU A 288 13.73 -9.91 6.48
N ALA A 289 14.91 -10.48 6.75
CA ALA A 289 15.32 -11.74 6.18
C ALA A 289 14.42 -12.89 6.64
N ALA A 290 14.08 -12.97 7.93
CA ALA A 290 13.19 -13.98 8.47
C ALA A 290 11.79 -13.93 7.84
N ILE A 291 11.20 -12.74 7.70
CA ILE A 291 9.91 -12.54 7.03
C ILE A 291 9.97 -12.99 5.57
N ALA A 292 11.04 -12.63 4.84
CA ALA A 292 11.22 -13.07 3.47
C ALA A 292 11.33 -14.61 3.38
N ILE A 293 12.12 -15.25 4.24
CA ILE A 293 12.25 -16.73 4.29
C ILE A 293 10.90 -17.38 4.58
N VAL A 294 10.16 -16.92 5.60
CA VAL A 294 8.84 -17.47 5.97
C VAL A 294 7.79 -17.25 4.87
N SER A 295 7.98 -16.24 4.01
CA SER A 295 7.08 -15.98 2.88
C SER A 295 7.28 -16.93 1.69
N VAL A 296 8.37 -17.71 1.64
CA VAL A 296 8.67 -18.63 0.51
C VAL A 296 7.76 -19.87 0.51
N PRO A 297 7.60 -20.63 1.62
CA PRO A 297 6.83 -21.86 1.62
C PRO A 297 5.38 -21.70 1.14
N PRO A 298 4.62 -20.66 1.53
CA PRO A 298 3.26 -20.44 1.00
C PRO A 298 3.22 -20.25 -0.52
N LEU A 299 4.21 -19.55 -1.11
CA LEU A 299 4.28 -19.37 -2.56
C LEU A 299 4.56 -20.67 -3.30
N LEU A 300 5.45 -21.52 -2.77
CA LEU A 300 5.74 -22.82 -3.34
C LEU A 300 4.61 -23.83 -3.15
N ALA A 301 3.85 -23.68 -2.08
CA ALA A 301 2.77 -24.61 -1.75
C ALA A 301 1.51 -24.37 -2.58
N LEU A 302 1.14 -23.09 -2.86
CA LEU A 302 -0.11 -22.74 -3.55
C LEU A 302 -0.34 -23.51 -4.85
N PRO A 303 0.64 -23.66 -5.79
CA PRO A 303 0.45 -24.43 -7.00
C PRO A 303 0.18 -25.91 -6.75
N ASN A 304 0.77 -26.47 -5.71
CA ASN A 304 0.77 -27.91 -5.41
C ASN A 304 -0.36 -28.34 -4.45
N LEU A 305 -1.18 -27.39 -4.01
CA LEU A 305 -2.28 -27.67 -3.07
C LEU A 305 -3.62 -27.71 -3.78
N ASP A 306 -4.42 -28.67 -3.35
CA ASP A 306 -5.83 -28.78 -3.67
C ASP A 306 -6.64 -28.75 -2.36
N GLY A 307 -7.91 -28.41 -2.50
CA GLY A 307 -8.82 -28.34 -1.37
C GLY A 307 -8.96 -26.94 -0.76
N ARG A 308 -10.22 -26.57 -0.54
CA ARG A 308 -10.64 -25.22 -0.15
C ARG A 308 -9.96 -24.74 1.15
N LEU A 309 -9.87 -25.59 2.16
CA LEU A 309 -9.29 -25.20 3.46
C LEU A 309 -7.79 -24.98 3.35
N ALA A 310 -7.05 -25.88 2.67
CA ALA A 310 -5.60 -25.73 2.49
C ALA A 310 -5.27 -24.46 1.71
N LEU A 311 -5.99 -24.18 0.61
CA LEU A 311 -5.85 -22.96 -0.17
C LEU A 311 -6.19 -21.71 0.65
N ALA A 312 -7.20 -21.77 1.52
CA ALA A 312 -7.59 -20.65 2.39
C ALA A 312 -6.48 -20.35 3.42
N VAL A 313 -5.94 -21.35 4.06
CA VAL A 313 -4.86 -21.19 5.06
C VAL A 313 -3.59 -20.68 4.38
N VAL A 314 -3.12 -21.37 3.34
CA VAL A 314 -1.84 -21.04 2.68
C VAL A 314 -1.93 -19.72 1.92
N GLY A 315 -3.05 -19.45 1.22
CA GLY A 315 -3.28 -18.19 0.55
C GLY A 315 -3.28 -17.01 1.53
N SER A 316 -3.93 -17.15 2.70
CA SER A 316 -3.91 -16.11 3.73
C SER A 316 -2.52 -15.92 4.35
N LEU A 317 -1.73 -17.00 4.54
CA LEU A 317 -0.37 -16.92 5.08
C LEU A 317 0.60 -16.15 4.18
N THR A 318 0.32 -16.02 2.88
CA THR A 318 1.11 -15.15 1.99
C THR A 318 1.11 -13.69 2.46
N GLY A 319 0.16 -13.29 3.30
CA GLY A 319 0.07 -11.97 3.91
C GLY A 319 1.21 -11.61 4.85
N VAL A 320 1.94 -12.59 5.41
CA VAL A 320 3.08 -12.35 6.32
C VAL A 320 4.10 -11.38 5.71
N ARG A 321 4.28 -11.39 4.39
CA ARG A 321 5.18 -10.50 3.64
C ARG A 321 4.86 -9.01 3.78
N MET A 322 3.63 -8.64 4.19
CA MET A 322 3.25 -7.23 4.39
C MET A 322 4.08 -6.55 5.49
N SER A 323 4.62 -7.30 6.43
CA SER A 323 5.49 -6.79 7.50
C SER A 323 6.81 -6.19 6.98
N VAL A 324 7.23 -6.55 5.77
CA VAL A 324 8.44 -5.98 5.15
C VAL A 324 8.28 -4.46 4.94
N GLY A 325 7.10 -3.98 4.55
CA GLY A 325 6.86 -2.57 4.23
C GLY A 325 7.26 -1.61 5.36
N PRO A 326 6.66 -1.69 6.56
CA PRO A 326 7.03 -0.82 7.68
C PRO A 326 8.49 -0.95 8.10
N LEU A 327 9.04 -2.16 8.12
CA LEU A 327 10.41 -2.42 8.57
C LEU A 327 11.46 -1.86 7.61
N ILE A 328 11.25 -2.05 6.30
CA ILE A 328 12.18 -1.52 5.29
C ILE A 328 12.11 0.01 5.21
N ASN A 329 10.91 0.57 5.41
CA ASN A 329 10.73 2.01 5.52
C ASN A 329 11.57 2.57 6.67
N ALA A 330 11.44 1.98 7.86
CA ALA A 330 12.21 2.39 9.04
C ALA A 330 13.72 2.20 8.84
N TYR A 331 14.15 1.14 8.15
CA TYR A 331 15.56 0.89 7.84
C TYR A 331 16.14 1.95 6.89
N ILE A 332 15.44 2.24 5.77
CA ILE A 332 15.90 3.19 4.77
C ILE A 332 15.91 4.61 5.34
N VAL A 333 14.80 5.04 5.95
CA VAL A 333 14.66 6.36 6.55
C VAL A 333 15.80 6.62 7.55
N GLY A 334 16.05 5.70 8.43
CA GLY A 334 17.12 5.88 9.39
C GLY A 334 18.55 5.68 8.87
N THR A 335 18.72 5.43 7.57
CA THR A 335 20.04 5.39 6.90
C THR A 335 20.25 6.66 6.07
N LEU A 336 19.19 7.40 5.76
CA LEU A 336 19.27 8.66 5.03
C LEU A 336 19.77 9.78 5.95
N PRO A 337 20.50 10.80 5.41
CA PRO A 337 20.85 12.01 6.16
C PRO A 337 19.59 12.79 6.55
N ASP A 338 19.54 13.32 7.78
CA ASP A 338 18.39 14.01 8.37
C ASP A 338 17.88 15.19 7.52
N ASP A 339 18.80 15.90 6.87
CA ASP A 339 18.51 17.12 6.09
C ASP A 339 17.80 16.86 4.75
N VAL A 340 17.71 15.61 4.28
CA VAL A 340 17.07 15.22 3.02
C VAL A 340 16.08 14.05 3.16
N GLU A 341 15.88 13.55 4.37
CA GLU A 341 15.14 12.33 4.68
C GLU A 341 13.78 12.27 3.98
N GLY A 342 12.91 13.26 4.17
CA GLY A 342 11.54 13.23 3.65
C GLY A 342 11.45 13.22 2.12
N THR A 343 12.26 14.07 1.46
CA THR A 343 12.20 14.19 -0.02
C THR A 343 12.94 13.04 -0.71
N ALA A 344 14.07 12.62 -0.14
CA ALA A 344 14.82 11.46 -0.63
C ALA A 344 13.97 10.18 -0.51
N TRP A 345 13.30 10.00 0.64
CA TRP A 345 12.38 8.89 0.85
C TRP A 345 11.21 8.89 -0.16
N GLY A 346 10.59 10.05 -0.41
CA GLY A 346 9.51 10.17 -1.39
C GLY A 346 9.94 9.74 -2.79
N LEU A 347 11.13 10.12 -3.23
CA LEU A 347 11.64 9.76 -4.55
C LEU A 347 12.06 8.28 -4.64
N LEU A 348 12.74 7.73 -3.62
CA LEU A 348 13.02 6.30 -3.52
C LEU A 348 11.75 5.48 -3.56
N ARG A 349 10.74 5.91 -2.81
CA ARG A 349 9.43 5.27 -2.77
C ARG A 349 8.74 5.28 -4.13
N THR A 350 8.79 6.39 -4.85
CA THR A 350 8.29 6.46 -6.25
C THR A 350 8.97 5.41 -7.11
N GLY A 351 10.29 5.31 -7.04
CA GLY A 351 11.08 4.36 -7.85
C GLY A 351 10.72 2.89 -7.55
N PHE A 352 10.76 2.48 -6.28
CA PHE A 352 10.51 1.08 -5.97
C PHE A 352 9.03 0.68 -6.13
N PHE A 353 8.06 1.60 -5.96
CA PHE A 353 6.67 1.34 -6.28
C PHE A 353 6.44 1.22 -7.78
N ALA A 354 7.04 2.09 -8.60
CA ALA A 354 6.93 2.01 -10.05
C ALA A 354 7.50 0.69 -10.60
N ILE A 355 8.71 0.30 -10.18
CA ILE A 355 9.32 -0.96 -10.60
C ILE A 355 8.59 -2.17 -10.02
N GLY A 356 8.24 -2.12 -8.72
CA GLY A 356 7.52 -3.20 -8.05
C GLY A 356 6.15 -3.49 -8.69
N SER A 357 5.46 -2.47 -9.19
CA SER A 357 4.15 -2.63 -9.83
C SER A 357 4.20 -3.43 -11.13
N LEU A 358 5.36 -3.50 -11.80
CA LEU A 358 5.55 -4.32 -13.01
C LEU A 358 5.32 -5.81 -12.73
N GLY A 359 5.38 -6.25 -11.47
CA GLY A 359 5.07 -7.62 -11.06
C GLY A 359 3.71 -8.09 -11.54
N SER A 360 2.71 -7.21 -11.50
CA SER A 360 1.36 -7.53 -12.00
C SER A 360 1.36 -7.80 -13.51
N THR A 361 2.03 -6.99 -14.31
CA THR A 361 2.13 -7.23 -15.75
C THR A 361 2.93 -8.51 -16.05
N VAL A 362 4.05 -8.73 -15.37
CA VAL A 362 4.91 -9.91 -15.61
C VAL A 362 4.14 -11.20 -15.32
N VAL A 363 3.46 -11.28 -14.17
CA VAL A 363 2.64 -12.46 -13.85
C VAL A 363 1.46 -12.60 -14.81
N GLY A 364 0.84 -11.50 -15.23
CA GLY A 364 -0.22 -11.54 -16.25
C GLY A 364 0.27 -12.08 -17.61
N VAL A 365 1.48 -11.73 -18.04
CA VAL A 365 2.09 -12.29 -19.27
C VAL A 365 2.33 -13.79 -19.10
N LEU A 366 2.91 -14.25 -17.97
CA LEU A 366 3.11 -15.66 -17.71
C LEU A 366 1.78 -16.44 -17.68
N ALA A 367 0.76 -15.88 -17.04
CA ALA A 367 -0.59 -16.46 -17.01
C ALA A 367 -1.19 -16.59 -18.41
N THR A 368 -1.04 -15.59 -19.29
CA THR A 368 -1.48 -15.66 -20.70
C THR A 368 -0.76 -16.77 -21.48
N MET A 369 0.47 -17.11 -21.08
CA MET A 369 1.25 -18.21 -21.66
C MET A 369 0.94 -19.57 -21.01
N ALA A 370 -0.11 -19.67 -20.19
CA ALA A 370 -0.47 -20.84 -19.39
C ALA A 370 0.60 -21.25 -18.34
N LEU A 371 1.45 -20.32 -17.93
CA LEU A 371 2.53 -20.50 -16.95
C LEU A 371 2.15 -19.87 -15.60
N PHE A 372 0.90 -20.09 -15.14
CA PHE A 372 0.43 -19.44 -13.92
C PHE A 372 1.08 -20.03 -12.66
N ASP A 373 1.31 -21.35 -12.62
CA ASP A 373 2.00 -22.00 -11.50
C ASP A 373 3.48 -21.60 -11.44
N GLU A 374 4.14 -21.51 -12.61
CA GLU A 374 5.52 -21.04 -12.74
C GLU A 374 5.69 -19.59 -12.27
N ALA A 375 4.66 -18.77 -12.42
CA ALA A 375 4.69 -17.43 -11.88
C ALA A 375 4.84 -17.43 -10.35
N PHE A 376 4.20 -18.35 -9.61
CA PHE A 376 4.40 -18.48 -8.16
C PHE A 376 5.82 -18.95 -7.82
N TYR A 377 6.40 -19.85 -8.61
CA TYR A 377 7.81 -20.27 -8.41
C TYR A 377 8.78 -19.12 -8.69
N LEU A 378 8.52 -18.29 -9.71
CA LEU A 378 9.28 -17.05 -9.94
C LEU A 378 9.19 -16.11 -8.74
N LEU A 379 7.98 -15.87 -8.19
CA LEU A 379 7.80 -15.03 -7.02
C LEU A 379 8.52 -15.60 -5.79
N ALA A 380 8.55 -16.92 -5.62
CA ALA A 380 9.31 -17.58 -4.57
C ALA A 380 10.82 -17.35 -4.75
N ALA A 381 11.35 -17.52 -5.96
CA ALA A 381 12.76 -17.30 -6.27
C ALA A 381 13.19 -15.84 -6.02
N LEU A 382 12.39 -14.86 -6.44
CA LEU A 382 12.62 -13.44 -6.16
C LEU A 382 12.56 -13.14 -4.65
N THR A 383 11.68 -13.82 -3.91
CA THR A 383 11.59 -13.69 -2.45
C THR A 383 12.82 -14.28 -1.75
N VAL A 384 13.37 -15.41 -2.23
CA VAL A 384 14.66 -15.98 -1.76
C VAL A 384 15.80 -14.98 -2.03
N LEU A 385 15.86 -14.40 -3.23
CA LEU A 385 16.85 -13.37 -3.55
C LEU A 385 16.75 -12.16 -2.60
N ALA A 386 15.54 -11.71 -2.32
CA ALA A 386 15.32 -10.64 -1.33
C ALA A 386 15.79 -11.06 0.06
N ALA A 387 15.55 -12.30 0.50
CA ALA A 387 16.00 -12.81 1.78
C ALA A 387 17.54 -12.79 1.88
N VAL A 388 18.23 -13.25 0.83
CA VAL A 388 19.71 -13.23 0.76
C VAL A 388 20.21 -11.78 0.84
N ILE A 389 19.58 -10.83 0.12
CA ILE A 389 19.94 -9.42 0.19
C ILE A 389 19.77 -8.89 1.62
N PHE A 390 18.65 -9.20 2.29
CA PHE A 390 18.38 -8.73 3.65
C PHE A 390 19.36 -9.33 4.69
N LEU A 391 19.85 -10.54 4.47
CA LEU A 391 20.91 -11.14 5.31
C LEU A 391 22.25 -10.41 5.18
N THR A 392 22.52 -9.77 4.03
CA THR A 392 23.75 -8.99 3.82
C THR A 392 23.64 -7.55 4.34
N LEU A 393 22.44 -7.09 4.74
CA LEU A 393 22.27 -5.77 5.32
C LEU A 393 22.93 -5.67 6.68
N PRO A 394 23.76 -4.64 6.95
CA PRO A 394 24.37 -4.46 8.26
C PRO A 394 23.31 -4.30 9.34
N ALA A 395 23.54 -4.90 10.49
CA ALA A 395 22.75 -4.61 11.68
C ALA A 395 22.93 -3.12 12.03
N ARG A 396 21.82 -2.42 12.27
CA ARG A 396 21.86 -1.01 12.70
C ARG A 396 22.53 -0.93 14.06
N ALA A 397 23.57 -0.11 14.21
CA ALA A 397 24.11 0.19 15.52
C ALA A 397 22.97 0.80 16.36
N ARG A 398 22.73 0.28 17.57
CA ARG A 398 21.80 0.91 18.51
C ARG A 398 22.31 2.33 18.75
N PRO A 399 21.44 3.37 18.74
CA PRO A 399 21.88 4.67 19.18
C PRO A 399 22.45 4.52 20.60
N SER A 400 23.72 4.94 20.75
CA SER A 400 24.41 4.99 22.03
C SER A 400 23.75 6.08 22.89
N GLY A 401 22.71 5.76 23.65
CA GLY A 401 22.03 6.77 24.44
C GLY A 401 20.73 6.33 25.13
N ALA A 402 20.61 5.06 25.50
CA ALA A 402 19.56 4.61 26.40
C ALA A 402 20.18 3.67 27.45
N SER A 403 20.89 4.27 28.39
CA SER A 403 21.25 3.66 29.69
C SER A 403 20.56 4.47 30.79
#